data_8073d3e232c46419cfa01aa587199a34
#
_entry.id   8073d3e232c46419cfa01aa587199a34
#
_cell.length_a   1.000
_cell.length_b   1.000
_cell.length_c   1.000
_cell.angle_alpha   90.00
_cell.angle_beta   90.00
_cell.angle_gamma   90.00
#
_symmetry.space_group_name_H-M   'P 1'
#
loop_
_entity.id
_entity.type
_entity.pdbx_description
1 polymer ?
#
loop_
_entity_poly.entity_id
_entity_poly.type
_entity_poly.pdbx_seq_one_letter_code
_entity_poly.pdbx_strand_id
1 'polypeptide(L)'
;MSEFLLIEERGGVGLITLSRPKAMNALSLGMVRGIAGALRRWKDDPTIHAIAMRGSDKNGPFGNFCAGGDIRFFHEVAMAGTPQLEDFFTEEYALNYLTHHLGKPLIAFLDGIVFGGGMGLCQGATHRLVTGRTKMAMPETLIGLFADVGGGYFLSRCPGAAGQWLALTGQHINADQAISLDLADWHIEAAHQTAAWDGLQTLDWTKAQALDTWLQGHTVAAQAGPPYPDMHAWGLINRHFSHATVAEILQSLDTDPDPWAQETAAGLRKRSPVMLHVALEHVRRARTMSLADDLRMERDMVRHCFHSAHLGRSGAATDTVEGIRALVIDKDQNPQWNPARVEDVTLQMVEPFFQSPWPVFSHPLKDLV
;
A
#
# COMPACT_ATOMS: atom_id res chain seq x y z
N MET A 1 6.80 -23.04 6.70
CA MET A 1 7.20 -21.61 6.71
C MET A 1 7.67 -21.28 5.31
N SER A 2 7.41 -20.05 4.82
CA SER A 2 7.92 -19.62 3.51
C SER A 2 9.44 -19.47 3.57
N GLU A 3 10.15 -19.95 2.53
CA GLU A 3 11.61 -19.78 2.41
C GLU A 3 12.05 -18.31 2.29
N PHE A 4 11.07 -17.41 2.04
CA PHE A 4 11.28 -15.98 1.87
C PHE A 4 10.99 -15.15 3.13
N LEU A 5 10.88 -15.80 4.30
CA LEU A 5 10.67 -15.15 5.60
C LEU A 5 11.67 -15.70 6.62
N LEU A 6 12.33 -14.79 7.34
CA LEU A 6 13.00 -15.13 8.59
C LEU A 6 12.11 -14.64 9.74
N ILE A 7 11.67 -15.56 10.58
CA ILE A 7 10.80 -15.29 11.74
C ILE A 7 11.55 -15.79 12.97
N GLU A 8 11.86 -14.87 13.88
CA GLU A 8 12.68 -15.12 15.08
C GLU A 8 12.03 -14.50 16.30
N GLU A 9 12.37 -14.99 17.47
CA GLU A 9 11.97 -14.45 18.77
C GLU A 9 13.23 -14.23 19.59
N ARG A 10 13.54 -12.98 19.95
CA ARG A 10 14.73 -12.63 20.73
C ARG A 10 14.44 -11.47 21.66
N GLY A 11 14.86 -11.58 22.92
CA GLY A 11 14.74 -10.51 23.90
C GLY A 11 13.31 -9.98 24.11
N GLY A 12 12.31 -10.85 23.98
CA GLY A 12 10.91 -10.44 24.08
C GLY A 12 10.37 -9.71 22.85
N VAL A 13 11.05 -9.78 21.70
CA VAL A 13 10.63 -9.17 20.44
C VAL A 13 10.42 -10.24 19.37
N GLY A 14 9.27 -10.21 18.72
CA GLY A 14 9.01 -10.95 17.49
C GLY A 14 9.64 -10.22 16.29
N LEU A 15 10.52 -10.89 15.56
CA LEU A 15 11.32 -10.32 14.48
C LEU A 15 10.91 -10.96 13.15
N ILE A 16 10.51 -10.13 12.18
CA ILE A 16 10.15 -10.55 10.83
C ILE A 16 11.10 -9.88 9.84
N THR A 17 11.80 -10.69 9.05
CA THR A 17 12.59 -10.18 7.92
C THR A 17 12.02 -10.75 6.62
N LEU A 18 11.57 -9.87 5.73
CA LEU A 18 11.22 -10.21 4.36
C LEU A 18 12.52 -10.51 3.61
N SER A 19 12.67 -11.72 3.06
CA SER A 19 13.94 -12.24 2.52
C SER A 19 13.79 -12.74 1.08
N ARG A 20 13.22 -11.89 0.22
CA ARG A 20 13.07 -12.14 -1.23
C ARG A 20 13.69 -10.99 -2.05
N PRO A 21 14.98 -10.66 -1.84
CA PRO A 21 15.58 -9.45 -2.41
C PRO A 21 15.61 -9.43 -3.95
N LYS A 22 15.62 -10.60 -4.61
CA LYS A 22 15.55 -10.70 -6.08
C LYS A 22 14.24 -10.13 -6.66
N ALA A 23 13.16 -10.12 -5.88
CA ALA A 23 11.87 -9.56 -6.23
C ALA A 23 11.53 -8.33 -5.37
N MET A 24 12.54 -7.62 -4.84
CA MET A 24 12.36 -6.45 -3.96
C MET A 24 11.38 -6.73 -2.80
N ASN A 25 11.44 -7.95 -2.27
CA ASN A 25 10.59 -8.46 -1.18
C ASN A 25 9.08 -8.44 -1.49
N ALA A 26 8.68 -8.52 -2.76
CA ALA A 26 7.27 -8.66 -3.14
C ALA A 26 6.63 -9.87 -2.43
N LEU A 27 5.41 -9.66 -1.93
CA LEU A 27 4.66 -10.62 -1.13
C LEU A 27 4.14 -11.78 -1.98
N SER A 28 4.46 -12.99 -1.57
CA SER A 28 3.79 -14.20 -2.03
C SER A 28 2.72 -14.64 -1.03
N LEU A 29 1.77 -15.47 -1.47
CA LEU A 29 0.74 -16.04 -0.58
C LEU A 29 1.37 -16.77 0.62
N GLY A 30 2.50 -17.47 0.40
CA GLY A 30 3.25 -18.12 1.49
C GLY A 30 3.84 -17.14 2.50
N MET A 31 4.27 -15.95 2.05
CA MET A 31 4.74 -14.88 2.95
C MET A 31 3.58 -14.29 3.75
N VAL A 32 2.45 -13.97 3.10
CA VAL A 32 1.24 -13.47 3.76
C VAL A 32 0.81 -14.43 4.88
N ARG A 33 0.70 -15.72 4.59
CA ARG A 33 0.35 -16.77 5.57
C ARG A 33 1.36 -16.88 6.71
N GLY A 34 2.65 -16.80 6.39
CA GLY A 34 3.72 -16.88 7.39
C GLY A 34 3.73 -15.71 8.35
N ILE A 35 3.58 -14.48 7.83
CA ILE A 35 3.49 -13.25 8.64
C ILE A 35 2.24 -13.31 9.51
N ALA A 36 1.07 -13.59 8.93
CA ALA A 36 -0.19 -13.67 9.67
C ALA A 36 -0.14 -14.72 10.79
N GLY A 37 0.49 -15.88 10.53
CA GLY A 37 0.69 -16.93 11.53
C GLY A 37 1.58 -16.49 12.70
N ALA A 38 2.66 -15.77 12.42
CA ALA A 38 3.55 -15.22 13.44
C ALA A 38 2.84 -14.15 14.28
N LEU A 39 2.18 -13.20 13.63
CA LEU A 39 1.48 -12.11 14.32
C LEU A 39 0.36 -12.62 15.22
N ARG A 40 -0.45 -13.58 14.75
CA ARG A 40 -1.52 -14.21 15.58
C ARG A 40 -0.95 -14.91 16.81
N ARG A 41 0.17 -15.65 16.67
CA ARG A 41 0.84 -16.31 17.80
C ARG A 41 1.36 -15.28 18.79
N TRP A 42 2.03 -14.24 18.33
CA TRP A 42 2.63 -13.22 19.18
C TRP A 42 1.65 -12.24 19.81
N LYS A 43 0.49 -12.05 19.20
CA LYS A 43 -0.55 -11.17 19.72
C LYS A 43 -0.91 -11.50 21.17
N ASP A 44 -1.10 -12.78 21.45
CA ASP A 44 -1.56 -13.26 22.76
C ASP A 44 -0.42 -13.80 23.65
N ASP A 45 0.82 -13.86 23.14
CA ASP A 45 1.98 -14.37 23.90
C ASP A 45 2.50 -13.31 24.86
N PRO A 46 2.39 -13.49 26.19
CA PRO A 46 2.83 -12.50 27.18
C PRO A 46 4.36 -12.31 27.22
N THR A 47 5.13 -13.19 26.61
CA THR A 47 6.59 -13.09 26.55
C THR A 47 7.08 -12.22 25.39
N ILE A 48 6.21 -11.91 24.44
CA ILE A 48 6.49 -11.01 23.32
C ILE A 48 5.89 -9.63 23.62
N HIS A 49 6.75 -8.64 23.77
CA HIS A 49 6.38 -7.28 24.16
C HIS A 49 6.23 -6.33 22.97
N ALA A 50 6.95 -6.60 21.87
CA ALA A 50 6.91 -5.82 20.64
C ALA A 50 7.20 -6.71 19.44
N ILE A 51 6.90 -6.19 18.23
CA ILE A 51 7.18 -6.87 16.97
C ILE A 51 7.93 -5.88 16.09
N ALA A 52 8.96 -6.35 15.36
CA ALA A 52 9.68 -5.55 14.40
C ALA A 52 9.71 -6.23 13.03
N MET A 53 9.57 -5.41 11.97
CA MET A 53 9.62 -5.86 10.58
C MET A 53 10.66 -5.07 9.78
N ARG A 54 11.35 -5.77 8.86
CA ARG A 54 12.26 -5.16 7.88
C ARG A 54 12.29 -5.94 6.57
N GLY A 55 12.80 -5.32 5.50
CA GLY A 55 13.17 -5.99 4.28
C GLY A 55 14.68 -6.18 4.19
N SER A 56 15.14 -7.35 3.70
CA SER A 56 16.56 -7.62 3.46
C SER A 56 16.99 -7.22 2.06
N ASP A 57 18.29 -7.04 1.87
CA ASP A 57 18.96 -6.93 0.58
C ASP A 57 19.82 -8.19 0.31
N LYS A 58 20.37 -8.27 -0.89
CA LYS A 58 21.35 -9.29 -1.29
C LYS A 58 22.65 -9.20 -0.49
N ASN A 59 23.01 -8.00 -0.04
CA ASN A 59 24.28 -7.69 0.59
C ASN A 59 24.16 -7.38 2.09
N GLY A 60 22.94 -7.42 2.65
CA GLY A 60 22.78 -7.08 4.06
C GLY A 60 21.37 -7.29 4.58
N PRO A 61 21.22 -7.10 5.90
CA PRO A 61 19.92 -7.34 6.57
C PRO A 61 18.89 -6.23 6.35
N PHE A 62 19.27 -5.11 5.71
CA PHE A 62 18.40 -4.00 5.37
C PHE A 62 18.47 -3.69 3.88
N GLY A 63 17.33 -3.38 3.28
CA GLY A 63 17.16 -3.04 1.88
C GLY A 63 15.72 -2.65 1.60
N ASN A 64 15.25 -2.81 0.36
CA ASN A 64 13.85 -2.52 0.04
C ASN A 64 12.93 -3.23 1.02
N PHE A 65 12.01 -2.49 1.63
CA PHE A 65 11.06 -3.09 2.56
C PHE A 65 10.16 -4.09 1.82
N CYS A 66 9.36 -3.61 0.87
CA CYS A 66 8.47 -4.45 0.09
C CYS A 66 7.94 -3.71 -1.14
N ALA A 67 7.99 -4.33 -2.31
CA ALA A 67 7.49 -3.76 -3.58
C ALA A 67 6.01 -4.07 -3.85
N GLY A 68 5.26 -4.57 -2.86
CA GLY A 68 3.84 -4.92 -3.00
C GLY A 68 3.60 -6.40 -3.20
N GLY A 69 2.40 -6.77 -3.68
CA GLY A 69 2.08 -8.14 -4.05
C GLY A 69 2.86 -8.63 -5.28
N ASP A 70 3.03 -9.93 -5.42
CA ASP A 70 3.67 -10.52 -6.59
C ASP A 70 2.73 -10.47 -7.81
N ILE A 71 2.77 -9.34 -8.54
CA ILE A 71 1.88 -9.11 -9.69
C ILE A 71 2.11 -10.10 -10.84
N ARG A 72 3.28 -10.73 -10.95
CA ARG A 72 3.51 -11.81 -11.91
C ARG A 72 2.67 -13.03 -11.55
N PHE A 73 2.66 -13.39 -10.27
CA PHE A 73 1.78 -14.45 -9.76
C PHE A 73 0.31 -14.11 -10.02
N PHE A 74 -0.12 -12.84 -9.81
CA PHE A 74 -1.50 -12.44 -10.09
C PHE A 74 -1.89 -12.68 -11.55
N HIS A 75 -1.01 -12.32 -12.49
CA HIS A 75 -1.24 -12.57 -13.91
C HIS A 75 -1.37 -14.07 -14.20
N GLU A 76 -0.43 -14.88 -13.71
CA GLU A 76 -0.40 -16.33 -13.95
C GLU A 76 -1.68 -17.02 -13.44
N VAL A 77 -2.09 -16.73 -12.19
CA VAL A 77 -3.28 -17.36 -11.58
C VAL A 77 -4.59 -16.80 -12.15
N ALA A 78 -4.64 -15.53 -12.57
CA ALA A 78 -5.80 -14.97 -13.25
C ALA A 78 -6.00 -15.61 -14.63
N MET A 79 -4.92 -15.81 -15.39
CA MET A 79 -4.96 -16.51 -16.68
C MET A 79 -5.35 -17.98 -16.55
N ALA A 80 -4.88 -18.64 -15.48
CA ALA A 80 -5.21 -20.02 -15.19
C ALA A 80 -6.60 -20.22 -14.55
N GLY A 81 -7.25 -19.14 -14.08
CA GLY A 81 -8.55 -19.20 -13.41
C GLY A 81 -8.52 -19.97 -12.09
N THR A 82 -7.38 -19.96 -11.37
CA THR A 82 -7.24 -20.69 -10.11
C THR A 82 -7.76 -19.88 -8.91
N PRO A 83 -8.25 -20.53 -7.83
CA PRO A 83 -8.75 -19.82 -6.65
C PRO A 83 -7.67 -19.11 -5.84
N GLN A 84 -6.40 -19.35 -6.11
CA GLN A 84 -5.28 -18.76 -5.37
C GLN A 84 -5.24 -17.23 -5.43
N LEU A 85 -5.83 -16.64 -6.46
CA LEU A 85 -5.98 -15.18 -6.56
C LEU A 85 -6.90 -14.65 -5.46
N GLU A 86 -8.04 -15.32 -5.26
CA GLU A 86 -9.02 -14.97 -4.23
C GLU A 86 -8.46 -15.18 -2.83
N ASP A 87 -7.72 -16.29 -2.62
CA ASP A 87 -7.04 -16.58 -1.36
C ASP A 87 -6.04 -15.46 -1.02
N PHE A 88 -5.24 -15.04 -2.02
CA PHE A 88 -4.22 -14.01 -1.81
C PHE A 88 -4.83 -12.72 -1.28
N PHE A 89 -5.78 -12.12 -1.98
CA PHE A 89 -6.37 -10.85 -1.57
C PHE A 89 -7.18 -10.97 -0.27
N THR A 90 -7.87 -12.08 -0.06
CA THR A 90 -8.61 -12.29 1.20
C THR A 90 -7.65 -12.37 2.39
N GLU A 91 -6.57 -13.14 2.26
CA GLU A 91 -5.61 -13.35 3.35
C GLU A 91 -4.69 -12.13 3.58
N GLU A 92 -4.32 -11.42 2.50
CA GLU A 92 -3.56 -10.18 2.60
C GLU A 92 -4.36 -9.08 3.30
N TYR A 93 -5.63 -8.87 2.93
CA TYR A 93 -6.45 -7.85 3.58
C TYR A 93 -6.78 -8.20 5.05
N ALA A 94 -6.96 -9.48 5.34
CA ALA A 94 -7.07 -9.92 6.74
C ALA A 94 -5.76 -9.71 7.52
N LEU A 95 -4.60 -9.84 6.88
CA LEU A 95 -3.31 -9.52 7.47
C LEU A 95 -3.16 -8.00 7.70
N ASN A 96 -3.54 -7.17 6.73
CA ASN A 96 -3.52 -5.71 6.90
C ASN A 96 -4.41 -5.29 8.08
N TYR A 97 -5.60 -5.86 8.19
CA TYR A 97 -6.45 -5.63 9.37
C TYR A 97 -5.77 -6.05 10.66
N LEU A 98 -5.12 -7.21 10.69
CA LEU A 98 -4.42 -7.72 11.88
C LEU A 98 -3.28 -6.80 12.32
N THR A 99 -2.52 -6.20 11.40
CA THR A 99 -1.42 -5.27 11.77
C THR A 99 -1.93 -4.05 12.54
N HIS A 100 -3.12 -3.54 12.20
CA HIS A 100 -3.76 -2.43 12.92
C HIS A 100 -4.35 -2.83 14.29
N HIS A 101 -4.58 -4.14 14.53
CA HIS A 101 -5.28 -4.64 15.72
C HIS A 101 -4.44 -5.62 16.54
N LEU A 102 -3.12 -5.46 16.51
CA LEU A 102 -2.21 -6.33 17.27
C LEU A 102 -2.29 -6.14 18.78
N GLY A 103 -2.57 -4.93 19.25
CA GLY A 103 -2.53 -4.58 20.67
C GLY A 103 -1.13 -4.56 21.28
N LYS A 104 -0.08 -4.69 20.46
CA LYS A 104 1.34 -4.58 20.81
C LYS A 104 2.05 -3.63 19.87
N PRO A 105 3.13 -2.96 20.30
CA PRO A 105 3.96 -2.16 19.41
C PRO A 105 4.44 -2.96 18.21
N LEU A 106 4.18 -2.44 17.01
CA LEU A 106 4.70 -2.94 15.75
C LEU A 106 5.61 -1.87 15.15
N ILE A 107 6.88 -2.20 15.00
CA ILE A 107 7.92 -1.29 14.50
C ILE A 107 8.29 -1.72 13.07
N ALA A 108 8.05 -0.88 12.08
CA ALA A 108 8.39 -1.15 10.69
C ALA A 108 9.61 -0.31 10.26
N PHE A 109 10.69 -0.98 9.86
CA PHE A 109 11.88 -0.34 9.28
C PHE A 109 11.69 -0.23 7.78
N LEU A 110 11.29 0.94 7.33
CA LEU A 110 10.87 1.22 5.96
C LEU A 110 12.03 1.81 5.15
N ASP A 111 12.94 0.96 4.68
CA ASP A 111 14.07 1.37 3.87
C ASP A 111 13.80 1.08 2.38
N GLY A 112 14.36 1.89 1.49
CA GLY A 112 14.20 1.73 0.05
C GLY A 112 12.74 1.76 -0.40
N ILE A 113 12.33 0.76 -1.19
CA ILE A 113 10.99 0.67 -1.78
C ILE A 113 9.95 0.17 -0.78
N VAL A 114 8.82 0.90 -0.68
CA VAL A 114 7.63 0.58 0.13
C VAL A 114 6.39 0.85 -0.75
N PHE A 115 5.99 -0.11 -1.58
CA PHE A 115 4.93 0.08 -2.57
C PHE A 115 3.75 -0.86 -2.34
N GLY A 116 2.55 -0.43 -2.68
CA GLY A 116 1.34 -1.26 -2.72
C GLY A 116 1.13 -2.07 -1.45
N GLY A 117 1.09 -3.41 -1.55
CA GLY A 117 0.99 -4.31 -0.39
C GLY A 117 2.07 -4.09 0.68
N GLY A 118 3.23 -3.50 0.32
CA GLY A 118 4.25 -3.08 1.28
C GLY A 118 3.77 -1.92 2.15
N MET A 119 3.04 -0.96 1.57
CA MET A 119 2.37 0.08 2.35
C MET A 119 1.27 -0.54 3.22
N GLY A 120 0.40 -1.38 2.66
CA GLY A 120 -0.63 -2.07 3.44
C GLY A 120 -0.07 -2.81 4.66
N LEU A 121 1.05 -3.50 4.50
CA LEU A 121 1.70 -4.24 5.59
C LEU A 121 2.21 -3.32 6.71
N CYS A 122 2.70 -2.11 6.39
CA CYS A 122 3.30 -1.22 7.37
C CYS A 122 2.35 -0.14 7.91
N GLN A 123 1.23 0.18 7.25
CA GLN A 123 0.35 1.25 7.73
C GLN A 123 -0.34 0.92 9.07
N GLY A 124 -0.47 -0.35 9.44
CA GLY A 124 -0.89 -0.76 10.78
C GLY A 124 0.20 -0.71 11.84
N ALA A 125 1.45 -0.40 11.49
CA ALA A 125 2.53 -0.28 12.45
C ALA A 125 2.34 0.96 13.35
N THR A 126 2.63 0.79 14.64
CA THR A 126 2.61 1.89 15.61
C THR A 126 3.81 2.83 15.46
N HIS A 127 4.89 2.35 14.84
CA HIS A 127 6.11 3.11 14.61
C HIS A 127 6.65 2.77 13.21
N ARG A 128 6.49 3.71 12.29
CA ARG A 128 6.95 3.62 10.90
C ARG A 128 8.22 4.44 10.73
N LEU A 129 9.37 3.74 10.67
CA LEU A 129 10.68 4.36 10.60
C LEU A 129 11.17 4.40 9.15
N VAL A 130 11.31 5.59 8.59
CA VAL A 130 11.81 5.82 7.23
C VAL A 130 13.27 6.24 7.23
N THR A 131 13.96 6.04 6.10
CA THR A 131 15.35 6.48 5.88
C THR A 131 15.42 7.48 4.73
N GLY A 132 16.57 8.14 4.56
CA GLY A 132 16.80 8.97 3.38
C GLY A 132 16.72 8.25 2.03
N ARG A 133 16.65 6.90 2.02
CA ARG A 133 16.46 6.08 0.81
C ARG A 133 15.01 5.68 0.56
N THR A 134 14.11 5.93 1.50
CA THR A 134 12.72 5.49 1.42
C THR A 134 12.00 6.14 0.25
N LYS A 135 11.27 5.30 -0.48
CA LYS A 135 10.34 5.68 -1.54
C LYS A 135 9.04 4.94 -1.29
N MET A 136 7.98 5.69 -1.00
CA MET A 136 6.63 5.13 -0.80
C MET A 136 5.74 5.48 -1.98
N ALA A 137 4.89 4.54 -2.40
CA ALA A 137 3.93 4.77 -3.47
C ALA A 137 2.79 3.74 -3.46
N MET A 138 1.64 4.15 -4.04
CA MET A 138 0.54 3.26 -4.42
C MET A 138 0.37 3.34 -5.95
N PRO A 139 1.19 2.58 -6.73
CA PRO A 139 1.26 2.75 -8.18
C PRO A 139 0.24 1.89 -8.96
N GLU A 140 -0.81 1.41 -8.31
CA GLU A 140 -1.75 0.40 -8.80
C GLU A 140 -2.47 0.82 -10.09
N THR A 141 -2.76 2.11 -10.27
CA THR A 141 -3.39 2.62 -11.52
C THR A 141 -2.54 2.40 -12.77
N LEU A 142 -1.22 2.17 -12.62
CA LEU A 142 -0.32 1.76 -13.71
C LEU A 142 -0.63 0.37 -14.27
N ILE A 143 -1.20 -0.49 -13.45
CA ILE A 143 -1.50 -1.87 -13.80
C ILE A 143 -2.99 -2.15 -13.85
N GLY A 144 -3.81 -1.11 -14.00
CA GLY A 144 -5.26 -1.29 -14.08
C GLY A 144 -5.88 -1.79 -12.78
N LEU A 145 -5.29 -1.42 -11.63
CA LEU A 145 -5.78 -1.68 -10.29
C LEU A 145 -5.97 -0.33 -9.56
N PHE A 146 -6.41 -0.34 -8.34
CA PHE A 146 -6.55 0.82 -7.46
C PHE A 146 -5.66 0.65 -6.22
N ALA A 147 -5.45 1.70 -5.45
CA ALA A 147 -4.69 1.67 -4.20
C ALA A 147 -5.48 0.90 -3.13
N ASP A 148 -5.31 -0.42 -3.08
CA ASP A 148 -5.95 -1.37 -2.16
C ASP A 148 -5.18 -1.52 -0.82
N VAL A 149 -5.32 -2.62 -0.11
CA VAL A 149 -4.64 -2.99 1.14
C VAL A 149 -4.88 -2.02 2.31
N GLY A 150 -6.08 -1.44 2.37
CA GLY A 150 -6.44 -0.34 3.26
C GLY A 150 -6.05 1.03 2.69
N GLY A 151 -5.73 1.09 1.39
CA GLY A 151 -5.32 2.31 0.69
C GLY A 151 -6.35 3.41 0.74
N GLY A 152 -7.62 3.07 0.59
CA GLY A 152 -8.72 4.02 0.78
C GLY A 152 -8.69 4.62 2.18
N TYR A 153 -8.54 3.79 3.19
CA TYR A 153 -8.53 4.22 4.59
C TYR A 153 -7.37 5.17 4.90
N PHE A 154 -6.11 4.81 4.64
CA PHE A 154 -4.99 5.66 5.02
C PHE A 154 -4.80 6.86 4.08
N LEU A 155 -5.04 6.73 2.77
CA LEU A 155 -4.93 7.85 1.83
C LEU A 155 -6.03 8.90 2.04
N SER A 156 -7.27 8.49 2.35
CA SER A 156 -8.35 9.45 2.61
C SER A 156 -8.12 10.30 3.86
N ARG A 157 -7.19 9.92 4.71
CA ARG A 157 -6.80 10.62 5.95
C ARG A 157 -5.56 11.49 5.80
N CYS A 158 -4.89 11.40 4.66
CA CYS A 158 -3.82 12.35 4.33
C CYS A 158 -4.35 13.79 4.30
N PRO A 159 -3.52 14.78 4.67
CA PRO A 159 -3.93 16.17 4.66
C PRO A 159 -4.25 16.67 3.24
N GLY A 160 -5.22 17.57 3.15
CA GLY A 160 -5.64 18.19 1.89
C GLY A 160 -6.13 17.18 0.84
N ALA A 161 -5.66 17.34 -0.40
CA ALA A 161 -5.96 16.46 -1.53
C ALA A 161 -4.83 15.46 -1.84
N ALA A 162 -3.87 15.28 -0.92
CA ALA A 162 -2.71 14.42 -1.14
C ALA A 162 -3.10 12.96 -1.37
N GLY A 163 -4.10 12.45 -0.65
CA GLY A 163 -4.56 11.08 -0.81
C GLY A 163 -5.09 10.81 -2.21
N GLN A 164 -5.94 11.70 -2.75
CA GLN A 164 -6.43 11.60 -4.12
C GLN A 164 -5.29 11.68 -5.14
N TRP A 165 -4.35 12.61 -4.93
CA TRP A 165 -3.18 12.74 -5.78
C TRP A 165 -2.35 11.46 -5.80
N LEU A 166 -2.03 10.89 -4.65
CA LEU A 166 -1.26 9.63 -4.54
C LEU A 166 -1.98 8.45 -5.19
N ALA A 167 -3.29 8.30 -4.90
CA ALA A 167 -4.10 7.20 -5.44
C ALA A 167 -4.21 7.25 -6.97
N LEU A 168 -4.34 8.44 -7.56
CA LEU A 168 -4.52 8.59 -9.00
C LEU A 168 -3.19 8.52 -9.75
N THR A 169 -2.16 9.19 -9.25
CA THR A 169 -0.90 9.33 -9.96
C THR A 169 0.08 8.19 -9.72
N GLY A 170 -0.01 7.52 -8.56
CA GLY A 170 0.99 6.55 -8.13
C GLY A 170 2.39 7.15 -7.95
N GLN A 171 2.47 8.46 -7.70
CA GLN A 171 3.75 9.15 -7.52
C GLN A 171 4.49 8.67 -6.28
N HIS A 172 5.81 8.64 -6.40
CA HIS A 172 6.68 8.32 -5.28
C HIS A 172 6.80 9.52 -4.36
N ILE A 173 6.73 9.28 -3.07
CA ILE A 173 7.07 10.23 -2.02
C ILE A 173 8.32 9.77 -1.27
N ASN A 174 9.14 10.73 -0.85
CA ASN A 174 10.33 10.48 -0.02
C ASN A 174 9.98 10.44 1.48
N ALA A 175 10.98 10.24 2.33
CA ALA A 175 10.82 10.14 3.77
C ALA A 175 10.12 11.36 4.39
N ASP A 176 10.58 12.57 4.05
CA ASP A 176 10.03 13.80 4.62
C ASP A 176 8.57 14.04 4.19
N GLN A 177 8.28 13.73 2.93
CA GLN A 177 6.92 13.78 2.40
C GLN A 177 6.02 12.73 3.08
N ALA A 178 6.51 11.51 3.28
CA ALA A 178 5.76 10.45 3.96
C ALA A 178 5.41 10.83 5.40
N ILE A 179 6.34 11.43 6.14
CA ILE A 179 6.11 11.93 7.50
C ILE A 179 5.10 13.09 7.47
N SER A 180 5.24 14.05 6.55
CA SER A 180 4.34 15.19 6.47
C SER A 180 2.91 14.85 6.03
N LEU A 181 2.72 13.67 5.44
CA LEU A 181 1.42 13.14 5.02
C LEU A 181 0.83 12.10 5.99
N ASP A 182 1.40 11.93 7.18
CA ASP A 182 1.00 10.94 8.19
C ASP A 182 1.11 9.47 7.70
N LEU A 183 1.98 9.22 6.71
CA LEU A 183 2.26 7.88 6.18
C LEU A 183 3.52 7.24 6.79
N ALA A 184 4.29 8.01 7.57
CA ALA A 184 5.43 7.57 8.38
C ALA A 184 5.55 8.44 9.64
N ASP A 185 6.34 8.00 10.63
CA ASP A 185 6.38 8.64 11.95
C ASP A 185 7.76 9.20 12.30
N TRP A 186 8.82 8.47 11.93
CA TRP A 186 10.18 8.76 12.41
C TRP A 186 11.20 8.61 11.29
N HIS A 187 12.20 9.48 11.32
CA HIS A 187 13.39 9.33 10.47
C HIS A 187 14.49 8.61 11.22
N ILE A 188 15.10 7.59 10.61
CA ILE A 188 16.30 6.90 11.09
C ILE A 188 17.40 6.96 10.04
N GLU A 189 18.62 7.27 10.47
CA GLU A 189 19.77 7.20 9.57
C GLU A 189 20.00 5.75 9.11
N ALA A 190 20.18 5.55 7.81
CA ALA A 190 20.35 4.21 7.25
C ALA A 190 21.52 3.43 7.90
N ALA A 191 22.59 4.12 8.29
CA ALA A 191 23.72 3.52 9.00
C ALA A 191 23.38 3.05 10.43
N HIS A 192 22.34 3.58 11.03
CA HIS A 192 21.95 3.25 12.40
C HIS A 192 20.91 2.12 12.48
N GLN A 193 20.32 1.66 11.36
CA GLN A 193 19.28 0.65 11.35
C GLN A 193 19.69 -0.66 12.04
N THR A 194 20.93 -1.14 11.81
CA THR A 194 21.41 -2.38 12.43
C THR A 194 21.50 -2.23 13.94
N ALA A 195 22.10 -1.15 14.43
CA ALA A 195 22.20 -0.89 15.87
C ALA A 195 20.83 -0.73 16.53
N ALA A 196 19.89 -0.07 15.85
CA ALA A 196 18.53 0.08 16.32
C ALA A 196 17.78 -1.27 16.39
N TRP A 197 17.89 -2.09 15.34
CA TRP A 197 17.29 -3.44 15.31
C TRP A 197 17.85 -4.34 16.41
N ASP A 198 19.16 -4.35 16.61
CA ASP A 198 19.80 -5.15 17.66
C ASP A 198 19.49 -4.60 19.05
N GLY A 199 19.38 -3.28 19.18
CA GLY A 199 19.01 -2.60 20.41
C GLY A 199 17.61 -3.00 20.93
N LEU A 200 16.63 -3.20 20.03
CA LEU A 200 15.28 -3.66 20.41
C LEU A 200 15.32 -4.99 21.19
N GLN A 201 16.23 -5.88 20.82
CA GLN A 201 16.35 -7.21 21.42
C GLN A 201 16.98 -7.20 22.82
N THR A 202 17.51 -6.07 23.24
CA THR A 202 18.19 -5.88 24.54
C THR A 202 17.44 -4.95 25.48
N LEU A 203 16.24 -4.50 25.11
CA LEU A 203 15.42 -3.62 25.92
C LEU A 203 14.94 -4.33 27.21
N ASP A 204 14.94 -3.58 28.28
CA ASP A 204 14.31 -3.98 29.52
C ASP A 204 12.82 -3.63 29.48
N TRP A 205 12.01 -4.55 28.98
CA TRP A 205 10.56 -4.40 28.81
C TRP A 205 9.78 -4.26 30.11
N THR A 206 10.43 -4.41 31.26
CA THR A 206 9.80 -4.11 32.59
C THR A 206 9.68 -2.60 32.81
N LYS A 207 10.42 -1.80 32.06
CA LYS A 207 10.39 -0.34 32.13
C LYS A 207 9.36 0.21 31.14
N ALA A 208 8.36 0.91 31.64
CA ALA A 208 7.28 1.48 30.82
C ALA A 208 7.77 2.39 29.66
N GLN A 209 8.92 3.05 29.82
CA GLN A 209 9.48 3.99 28.82
C GLN A 209 10.62 3.39 27.98
N ALA A 210 10.80 2.06 28.01
CA ALA A 210 11.92 1.42 27.30
C ALA A 210 11.90 1.72 25.79
N LEU A 211 10.74 1.57 25.18
CA LEU A 211 10.57 1.81 23.72
C LEU A 211 10.73 3.29 23.37
N ASP A 212 10.14 4.20 24.14
CA ASP A 212 10.26 5.64 23.92
C ASP A 212 11.71 6.12 24.02
N THR A 213 12.44 5.61 25.02
CA THR A 213 13.88 5.92 25.18
C THR A 213 14.69 5.37 24.01
N TRP A 214 14.37 4.17 23.53
CA TRP A 214 15.03 3.59 22.36
C TRP A 214 14.74 4.41 21.10
N LEU A 215 13.48 4.81 20.87
CA LEU A 215 13.10 5.67 19.75
C LEU A 215 13.92 6.97 19.76
N GLN A 216 13.93 7.69 20.89
CA GLN A 216 14.67 8.95 21.04
C GLN A 216 16.18 8.78 20.80
N GLY A 217 16.74 7.62 21.12
CA GLY A 217 18.16 7.32 20.94
C GLY A 217 18.55 6.96 19.50
N HIS A 218 17.61 6.54 18.65
CA HIS A 218 17.91 6.02 17.32
C HIS A 218 17.25 6.79 16.18
N THR A 219 16.23 7.61 16.48
CA THR A 219 15.44 8.30 15.46
C THR A 219 15.48 9.81 15.67
N VAL A 220 15.14 10.53 14.62
CA VAL A 220 14.83 11.95 14.68
C VAL A 220 13.32 12.09 14.54
N ALA A 221 12.68 12.71 15.53
CA ALA A 221 11.25 13.01 15.42
C ALA A 221 11.00 13.94 14.22
N ALA A 222 9.85 13.76 13.59
CA ALA A 222 9.40 14.69 12.57
C ALA A 222 9.43 16.12 13.11
N GLN A 223 10.14 17.01 12.45
CA GLN A 223 10.05 18.43 12.80
C GLN A 223 8.66 18.93 12.40
N ALA A 224 8.02 19.67 13.31
CA ALA A 224 6.80 20.37 12.98
C ALA A 224 7.11 21.40 11.87
N GLY A 225 6.88 20.99 10.64
CA GLY A 225 7.09 21.79 9.42
C GLY A 225 5.77 21.97 8.67
N PRO A 226 5.79 22.65 7.54
CA PRO A 226 4.63 22.73 6.66
C PRO A 226 4.18 21.31 6.27
N PRO A 227 2.87 21.10 5.97
CA PRO A 227 2.31 19.77 5.71
C PRO A 227 2.90 19.06 4.49
N TYR A 228 3.80 19.73 3.76
CA TYR A 228 4.56 19.17 2.65
C TYR A 228 5.85 19.99 2.44
N PRO A 229 7.02 19.34 2.24
CA PRO A 229 8.31 20.04 2.12
C PRO A 229 8.37 21.04 0.95
N ASP A 230 7.68 20.74 -0.16
CA ASP A 230 7.53 21.63 -1.30
C ASP A 230 6.16 22.32 -1.27
N MET A 231 6.13 23.57 -0.80
CA MET A 231 4.90 24.37 -0.70
C MET A 231 4.30 24.73 -2.05
N HIS A 232 5.10 24.79 -3.11
CA HIS A 232 4.59 25.03 -4.46
C HIS A 232 3.82 23.79 -4.95
N ALA A 233 4.45 22.63 -4.91
CA ALA A 233 3.78 21.37 -5.25
C ALA A 233 2.56 21.11 -4.37
N TRP A 234 2.62 21.43 -3.08
CA TRP A 234 1.47 21.35 -2.17
C TRP A 234 0.29 22.21 -2.63
N GLY A 235 0.57 23.43 -3.05
CA GLY A 235 -0.45 24.33 -3.61
C GLY A 235 -1.12 23.76 -4.85
N LEU A 236 -0.33 23.18 -5.77
CA LEU A 236 -0.81 22.54 -6.99
C LEU A 236 -1.63 21.27 -6.70
N ILE A 237 -1.15 20.39 -5.80
CA ILE A 237 -1.89 19.19 -5.38
C ILE A 237 -3.28 19.57 -4.88
N ASN A 238 -3.37 20.52 -3.95
CA ASN A 238 -4.67 20.92 -3.39
C ASN A 238 -5.56 21.62 -4.42
N ARG A 239 -4.98 22.41 -5.33
CA ARG A 239 -5.74 23.09 -6.39
C ARG A 239 -6.39 22.09 -7.33
N HIS A 240 -5.62 21.10 -7.83
CA HIS A 240 -6.08 20.24 -8.90
C HIS A 240 -6.80 18.97 -8.42
N PHE A 241 -6.38 18.37 -7.31
CA PHE A 241 -6.94 17.10 -6.85
C PHE A 241 -8.11 17.21 -5.86
N SER A 242 -8.53 18.42 -5.50
CA SER A 242 -9.76 18.64 -4.71
C SER A 242 -11.04 18.62 -5.55
N HIS A 243 -10.95 18.57 -6.86
CA HIS A 243 -12.10 18.49 -7.76
C HIS A 243 -12.90 17.20 -7.61
N ALA A 244 -14.18 17.25 -7.97
CA ALA A 244 -15.12 16.18 -7.74
C ALA A 244 -14.95 14.99 -8.69
N THR A 245 -14.46 15.21 -9.91
CA THR A 245 -14.39 14.20 -10.94
C THR A 245 -13.01 14.18 -11.59
N VAL A 246 -12.64 13.05 -12.18
CA VAL A 246 -11.38 12.90 -12.95
C VAL A 246 -11.36 13.87 -14.13
N ALA A 247 -12.50 14.11 -14.76
CA ALA A 247 -12.61 15.07 -15.87
C ALA A 247 -12.28 16.50 -15.42
N GLU A 248 -12.80 16.94 -14.27
CA GLU A 248 -12.49 18.24 -13.69
C GLU A 248 -11.02 18.36 -13.26
N ILE A 249 -10.44 17.29 -12.69
CA ILE A 249 -9.01 17.23 -12.35
C ILE A 249 -8.17 17.44 -13.62
N LEU A 250 -8.44 16.68 -14.67
CA LEU A 250 -7.70 16.81 -15.94
C LEU A 250 -7.89 18.17 -16.58
N GLN A 251 -9.11 18.71 -16.61
CA GLN A 251 -9.37 20.05 -17.14
C GLN A 251 -8.60 21.14 -16.35
N SER A 252 -8.56 21.02 -15.03
CA SER A 252 -7.83 21.95 -14.18
C SER A 252 -6.31 21.88 -14.43
N LEU A 253 -5.77 20.66 -14.61
CA LEU A 253 -4.36 20.46 -14.92
C LEU A 253 -4.00 20.95 -16.34
N ASP A 254 -4.85 20.68 -17.34
CA ASP A 254 -4.62 21.07 -18.74
C ASP A 254 -4.59 22.59 -18.94
N THR A 255 -5.34 23.33 -18.13
CA THR A 255 -5.43 24.80 -18.21
C THR A 255 -4.38 25.52 -17.38
N ASP A 256 -3.66 24.83 -16.51
CA ASP A 256 -2.57 25.41 -15.73
C ASP A 256 -1.26 25.36 -16.55
N PRO A 257 -0.57 26.50 -16.75
CA PRO A 257 0.68 26.55 -17.50
C PRO A 257 1.89 25.97 -16.76
N ASP A 258 1.73 25.61 -15.49
CA ASP A 258 2.81 25.05 -14.68
C ASP A 258 3.29 23.72 -15.27
N PRO A 259 4.62 23.53 -15.48
CA PRO A 259 5.17 22.27 -16.00
C PRO A 259 4.75 21.04 -15.21
N TRP A 260 4.66 21.14 -13.87
CA TRP A 260 4.21 20.06 -13.02
C TRP A 260 2.75 19.63 -13.35
N ALA A 261 1.87 20.60 -13.60
CA ALA A 261 0.48 20.31 -13.96
C ALA A 261 0.39 19.60 -15.31
N GLN A 262 1.14 20.08 -16.31
CA GLN A 262 1.19 19.49 -17.64
C GLN A 262 1.75 18.06 -17.63
N GLU A 263 2.85 17.82 -16.89
CA GLU A 263 3.44 16.49 -16.72
C GLU A 263 2.48 15.55 -15.99
N THR A 264 1.79 16.03 -14.97
CA THR A 264 0.82 15.28 -14.18
C THR A 264 -0.37 14.86 -15.04
N ALA A 265 -0.93 15.78 -15.86
CA ALA A 265 -2.02 15.47 -16.80
C ALA A 265 -1.60 14.40 -17.83
N ALA A 266 -0.40 14.55 -18.38
CA ALA A 266 0.16 13.57 -19.33
C ALA A 266 0.38 12.19 -18.66
N GLY A 267 0.80 12.18 -17.39
CA GLY A 267 0.96 10.97 -16.59
C GLY A 267 -0.37 10.26 -16.30
N LEU A 268 -1.40 11.00 -15.92
CA LEU A 268 -2.75 10.44 -15.67
C LEU A 268 -3.33 9.78 -16.92
N ARG A 269 -3.14 10.37 -18.09
CA ARG A 269 -3.65 9.80 -19.37
C ARG A 269 -2.99 8.47 -19.77
N LYS A 270 -1.90 8.07 -19.13
CA LYS A 270 -1.27 6.76 -19.32
C LYS A 270 -1.82 5.68 -18.40
N ARG A 271 -2.64 6.04 -17.41
CA ARG A 271 -3.26 5.11 -16.46
C ARG A 271 -4.52 4.49 -17.06
N SER A 272 -4.98 3.38 -16.45
CA SER A 272 -6.29 2.84 -16.81
C SER A 272 -7.39 3.89 -16.59
N PRO A 273 -8.12 4.29 -17.64
CA PRO A 273 -9.17 5.29 -17.52
C PRO A 273 -10.25 4.90 -16.50
N VAL A 274 -10.69 3.64 -16.49
CA VAL A 274 -11.68 3.15 -15.53
C VAL A 274 -11.13 3.23 -14.11
N MET A 275 -9.88 2.80 -13.90
CA MET A 275 -9.29 2.77 -12.56
C MET A 275 -9.00 4.17 -12.00
N LEU A 276 -8.78 5.19 -12.82
CA LEU A 276 -8.72 6.56 -12.32
C LEU A 276 -10.04 6.98 -11.66
N HIS A 277 -11.18 6.67 -12.28
CA HIS A 277 -12.50 6.98 -11.72
C HIS A 277 -12.79 6.14 -10.45
N VAL A 278 -12.48 4.84 -10.51
CA VAL A 278 -12.65 3.92 -9.38
C VAL A 278 -11.78 4.35 -8.20
N ALA A 279 -10.50 4.67 -8.42
CA ALA A 279 -9.58 5.09 -7.35
C ALA A 279 -9.99 6.42 -6.71
N LEU A 280 -10.45 7.40 -7.49
CA LEU A 280 -10.96 8.67 -6.94
C LEU A 280 -12.18 8.44 -6.04
N GLU A 281 -13.14 7.67 -6.53
CA GLU A 281 -14.37 7.37 -5.79
C GLU A 281 -14.08 6.52 -4.53
N HIS A 282 -13.15 5.57 -4.62
CA HIS A 282 -12.69 4.75 -3.49
C HIS A 282 -12.18 5.61 -2.33
N VAL A 283 -11.17 6.48 -2.59
CA VAL A 283 -10.61 7.36 -1.55
C VAL A 283 -11.68 8.26 -0.93
N ARG A 284 -12.66 8.69 -1.71
CA ARG A 284 -13.76 9.54 -1.22
C ARG A 284 -14.72 8.77 -0.32
N ARG A 285 -15.11 7.56 -0.69
CA ARG A 285 -15.99 6.70 0.13
C ARG A 285 -15.30 6.29 1.43
N ALA A 286 -14.03 5.91 1.35
CA ALA A 286 -13.25 5.46 2.51
C ALA A 286 -13.07 6.51 3.61
N ARG A 287 -13.26 7.80 3.29
CA ARG A 287 -13.07 8.90 4.25
C ARG A 287 -13.92 8.77 5.52
N THR A 288 -15.10 8.18 5.43
CA THR A 288 -16.02 7.99 6.55
C THR A 288 -16.14 6.54 7.00
N MET A 289 -15.41 5.63 6.37
CA MET A 289 -15.46 4.20 6.68
C MET A 289 -14.53 3.83 7.83
N SER A 290 -14.86 2.73 8.52
CA SER A 290 -13.89 2.00 9.33
C SER A 290 -12.90 1.27 8.42
N LEU A 291 -11.75 0.87 8.97
CA LEU A 291 -10.79 0.05 8.21
C LEU A 291 -11.43 -1.27 7.75
N ALA A 292 -12.25 -1.89 8.62
CA ALA A 292 -12.93 -3.14 8.28
C ALA A 292 -13.89 -2.97 7.07
N ASP A 293 -14.63 -1.85 7.02
CA ASP A 293 -15.56 -1.57 5.93
C ASP A 293 -14.81 -1.22 4.64
N ASP A 294 -13.71 -0.46 4.74
CA ASP A 294 -12.86 -0.15 3.60
C ASP A 294 -12.27 -1.43 2.99
N LEU A 295 -11.64 -2.29 3.81
CA LEU A 295 -11.09 -3.57 3.34
C LEU A 295 -12.16 -4.50 2.74
N ARG A 296 -13.41 -4.48 3.23
CA ARG A 296 -14.52 -5.21 2.59
C ARG A 296 -14.83 -4.62 1.22
N MET A 297 -14.96 -3.31 1.13
CA MET A 297 -15.19 -2.63 -0.15
C MET A 297 -14.04 -2.89 -1.13
N GLU A 298 -12.79 -2.80 -0.69
CA GLU A 298 -11.62 -3.14 -1.51
C GLU A 298 -11.65 -4.59 -1.98
N ARG A 299 -12.10 -5.51 -1.11
CA ARG A 299 -12.24 -6.93 -1.48
C ARG A 299 -13.29 -7.14 -2.57
N ASP A 300 -14.39 -6.41 -2.53
CA ASP A 300 -15.40 -6.37 -3.59
C ASP A 300 -14.80 -5.82 -4.88
N MET A 301 -14.12 -4.67 -4.79
CA MET A 301 -13.52 -3.98 -5.92
C MET A 301 -12.45 -4.81 -6.63
N VAL A 302 -11.55 -5.46 -5.88
CA VAL A 302 -10.49 -6.27 -6.50
C VAL A 302 -11.05 -7.49 -7.22
N ARG A 303 -12.15 -8.06 -6.74
CA ARG A 303 -12.86 -9.11 -7.48
C ARG A 303 -13.33 -8.62 -8.85
N HIS A 304 -13.87 -7.40 -8.90
CA HIS A 304 -14.29 -6.78 -10.17
C HIS A 304 -13.11 -6.41 -11.08
N CYS A 305 -11.93 -6.11 -10.53
CA CYS A 305 -10.74 -5.83 -11.33
C CYS A 305 -10.31 -7.03 -12.19
N PHE A 306 -10.44 -8.25 -11.67
CA PHE A 306 -10.09 -9.49 -12.40
C PHE A 306 -11.29 -10.15 -13.09
N HIS A 307 -12.52 -9.78 -12.71
CA HIS A 307 -13.78 -10.31 -13.22
C HIS A 307 -14.80 -9.20 -13.40
N SER A 308 -14.55 -8.33 -14.39
CA SER A 308 -15.43 -7.19 -14.70
C SER A 308 -16.68 -7.65 -15.47
N ALA A 309 -17.50 -8.51 -14.86
CA ALA A 309 -18.67 -9.10 -15.52
C ALA A 309 -19.65 -8.04 -16.06
N HIS A 310 -19.81 -6.92 -15.36
CA HIS A 310 -20.63 -5.78 -15.80
C HIS A 310 -20.08 -5.08 -17.06
N LEU A 311 -18.81 -5.28 -17.39
CA LEU A 311 -18.17 -4.82 -18.64
C LEU A 311 -18.06 -5.95 -19.67
N GLY A 312 -18.57 -7.15 -19.37
CA GLY A 312 -18.44 -8.33 -20.22
C GLY A 312 -17.02 -8.88 -20.30
N ARG A 313 -16.17 -8.67 -19.26
CA ARG A 313 -14.75 -9.02 -19.30
C ARG A 313 -14.33 -9.90 -18.12
N SER A 314 -13.37 -10.78 -18.36
CA SER A 314 -12.70 -11.57 -17.33
C SER A 314 -11.31 -11.99 -17.79
N GLY A 315 -10.41 -12.30 -16.84
CA GLY A 315 -9.06 -12.75 -17.14
C GLY A 315 -8.31 -11.76 -18.04
N ALA A 316 -7.74 -12.25 -19.14
CA ALA A 316 -6.96 -11.46 -20.10
C ALA A 316 -7.67 -10.22 -20.68
N ALA A 317 -8.98 -10.19 -20.65
CA ALA A 317 -9.77 -9.07 -21.18
C ALA A 317 -9.95 -7.92 -20.17
N THR A 318 -9.46 -8.06 -18.95
CA THR A 318 -9.53 -7.01 -17.91
C THR A 318 -8.35 -6.06 -17.99
N ASP A 319 -8.57 -4.79 -17.64
CA ASP A 319 -7.51 -3.79 -17.59
C ASP A 319 -6.38 -4.21 -16.62
N THR A 320 -6.71 -4.88 -15.51
CA THR A 320 -5.70 -5.32 -14.53
C THR A 320 -4.75 -6.36 -15.12
N VAL A 321 -5.26 -7.38 -15.78
CA VAL A 321 -4.40 -8.40 -16.40
C VAL A 321 -3.59 -7.81 -17.55
N GLU A 322 -4.19 -6.93 -18.34
CA GLU A 322 -3.51 -6.20 -19.42
C GLU A 322 -2.39 -5.29 -18.89
N GLY A 323 -2.66 -4.51 -17.83
CA GLY A 323 -1.65 -3.63 -17.23
C GLY A 323 -0.47 -4.40 -16.66
N ILE A 324 -0.73 -5.53 -16.01
CA ILE A 324 0.33 -6.42 -15.53
C ILE A 324 1.11 -7.01 -16.70
N ARG A 325 0.44 -7.46 -17.78
CA ARG A 325 1.09 -7.93 -19.01
C ARG A 325 2.09 -6.90 -19.53
N ALA A 326 1.61 -5.67 -19.73
CA ALA A 326 2.42 -4.59 -20.29
C ALA A 326 3.62 -4.21 -19.43
N LEU A 327 3.47 -4.27 -18.07
CA LEU A 327 4.53 -3.85 -17.15
C LEU A 327 5.58 -4.93 -16.94
N VAL A 328 5.19 -6.19 -16.68
CA VAL A 328 6.14 -7.21 -16.15
C VAL A 328 6.24 -8.49 -16.97
N ILE A 329 5.25 -8.81 -17.82
CA ILE A 329 5.29 -10.00 -18.68
C ILE A 329 6.00 -9.67 -19.99
N ASP A 330 5.35 -8.86 -20.84
CA ASP A 330 5.87 -8.46 -22.15
C ASP A 330 6.85 -7.28 -22.04
N LYS A 331 6.68 -6.44 -21.04
CA LYS A 331 7.52 -5.26 -20.73
C LYS A 331 7.53 -4.22 -21.84
N ASP A 332 6.48 -4.17 -22.66
CA ASP A 332 6.31 -3.21 -23.76
C ASP A 332 5.89 -1.81 -23.27
N GLN A 333 5.46 -1.68 -21.99
CA GLN A 333 5.00 -0.44 -21.37
C GLN A 333 3.85 0.22 -22.15
N ASN A 334 3.08 -0.58 -22.88
CA ASN A 334 2.01 -0.10 -23.76
C ASN A 334 0.70 -0.86 -23.49
N PRO A 335 0.06 -0.66 -22.34
CA PRO A 335 -1.21 -1.30 -22.01
C PRO A 335 -2.33 -0.81 -22.95
N GLN A 336 -3.17 -1.73 -23.38
CA GLN A 336 -4.32 -1.46 -24.25
C GLN A 336 -5.58 -1.34 -23.39
N TRP A 337 -5.78 -0.16 -22.79
CA TRP A 337 -6.92 0.11 -21.91
C TRP A 337 -8.26 0.08 -22.65
N ASN A 338 -9.31 -0.32 -21.97
CA ASN A 338 -10.65 -0.31 -22.52
C ASN A 338 -11.69 0.20 -21.49
N PRO A 339 -12.30 1.40 -21.66
CA PRO A 339 -12.08 2.32 -22.76
C PRO A 339 -10.66 2.90 -22.79
N ALA A 340 -10.21 3.35 -23.94
CA ALA A 340 -8.87 3.90 -24.12
C ALA A 340 -8.70 5.32 -23.57
N ARG A 341 -9.81 6.03 -23.36
CA ARG A 341 -9.83 7.45 -22.98
C ARG A 341 -10.63 7.66 -21.70
N VAL A 342 -10.19 8.61 -20.90
CA VAL A 342 -10.86 8.96 -19.63
C VAL A 342 -12.28 9.50 -19.88
N GLU A 343 -12.47 10.25 -20.96
CA GLU A 343 -13.73 10.86 -21.34
C GLU A 343 -14.81 9.83 -21.76
N ASP A 344 -14.39 8.62 -22.09
CA ASP A 344 -15.30 7.54 -22.52
C ASP A 344 -15.81 6.69 -21.34
N VAL A 345 -15.32 6.97 -20.12
CA VAL A 345 -15.74 6.26 -18.90
C VAL A 345 -17.09 6.81 -18.41
N THR A 346 -18.04 5.92 -18.18
CA THR A 346 -19.37 6.27 -17.66
C THR A 346 -19.54 5.79 -16.20
N LEU A 347 -20.48 6.40 -15.48
CA LEU A 347 -20.84 5.94 -14.12
C LEU A 347 -21.29 4.46 -14.09
N GLN A 348 -21.95 3.99 -15.15
CA GLN A 348 -22.35 2.58 -15.27
C GLN A 348 -21.16 1.62 -15.36
N MET A 349 -20.00 2.10 -15.80
CA MET A 349 -18.75 1.33 -15.79
C MET A 349 -18.09 1.32 -14.42
N VAL A 350 -18.32 2.33 -13.59
CA VAL A 350 -17.60 2.56 -12.31
C VAL A 350 -18.38 2.04 -11.10
N GLU A 351 -19.67 2.39 -10.99
CA GLU A 351 -20.49 2.06 -9.82
C GLU A 351 -20.54 0.56 -9.47
N PRO A 352 -20.56 -0.39 -10.41
CA PRO A 352 -20.58 -1.80 -10.07
C PRO A 352 -19.32 -2.31 -9.36
N PHE A 353 -18.18 -1.62 -9.44
CA PHE A 353 -16.99 -1.98 -8.67
C PHE A 353 -17.22 -1.93 -7.15
N PHE A 354 -18.15 -1.07 -6.71
CA PHE A 354 -18.50 -0.86 -5.30
C PHE A 354 -19.69 -1.71 -4.84
N GLN A 355 -20.18 -2.61 -5.68
CA GLN A 355 -21.25 -3.54 -5.35
C GLN A 355 -20.66 -4.90 -5.01
N SER A 356 -21.00 -5.41 -3.82
CA SER A 356 -20.49 -6.72 -3.42
C SER A 356 -20.99 -7.83 -4.34
N PRO A 357 -20.10 -8.65 -4.91
CA PRO A 357 -20.49 -9.85 -5.65
C PRO A 357 -20.90 -11.00 -4.72
N TRP A 358 -20.76 -10.83 -3.40
CA TRP A 358 -21.15 -11.82 -2.39
C TRP A 358 -22.33 -11.36 -1.56
N PRO A 359 -23.23 -12.27 -1.18
CA PRO A 359 -24.16 -12.02 -0.09
C PRO A 359 -23.40 -11.69 1.20
N VAL A 360 -23.94 -10.80 2.04
CA VAL A 360 -23.29 -10.31 3.28
C VAL A 360 -22.79 -11.46 4.16
N PHE A 361 -23.58 -12.52 4.30
CA PHE A 361 -23.24 -13.67 5.16
C PHE A 361 -22.10 -14.55 4.62
N SER A 362 -21.74 -14.43 3.35
CA SER A 362 -20.68 -15.19 2.69
C SER A 362 -19.50 -14.32 2.23
N HIS A 363 -19.51 -13.02 2.56
CA HIS A 363 -18.41 -12.14 2.22
C HIS A 363 -17.09 -12.67 2.84
N PRO A 364 -15.98 -12.76 2.06
CA PRO A 364 -14.72 -13.33 2.56
C PRO A 364 -14.14 -12.66 3.81
N LEU A 365 -14.41 -11.36 4.00
CA LEU A 365 -13.94 -10.56 5.14
C LEU A 365 -15.08 -10.19 6.11
N LYS A 366 -16.16 -10.96 6.17
CA LYS A 366 -17.31 -10.69 7.05
C LYS A 366 -16.96 -10.65 8.55
N ASP A 367 -15.91 -11.36 8.95
CA ASP A 367 -15.51 -11.51 10.36
C ASP A 367 -14.54 -10.40 10.84
N LEU A 368 -14.19 -9.41 9.99
CA LEU A 368 -13.48 -8.21 10.44
C LEU A 368 -14.44 -7.32 11.27
N VAL A 369 -14.02 -6.87 12.46
CA VAL A 369 -14.89 -6.17 13.42
C VAL A 369 -14.36 -4.78 13.72
#